data_817ba30c9b0f3dc9f7b5079879e59c8a
#
_entry.id   817ba30c9b0f3dc9f7b5079879e59c8a
#
_cell.length_a   1.000
_cell.length_b   1.000
_cell.length_c   1.000
_cell.angle_alpha   90.00
_cell.angle_beta   90.00
_cell.angle_gamma   90.00
#
_symmetry.space_group_name_H-M   'P 1'
#
loop_
_entity.id
_entity.type
_entity.pdbx_description
1 polymer ?
#
loop_
_entity_poly.entity_id
_entity_poly.type
_entity_poly.pdbx_seq_one_letter_code
_entity_poly.pdbx_strand_id
1 'polypeptide(L)'
;DLSVSLPGRYNVANALLAVAVATTAGVGTSTAIAAVADVSVPGRLQRIDRGQDFLVVVDYAHKPAAVHAVIDTLRGQAAGRVAVVVGAGGDRDTGKRPLMGEMAARGADLVIVTDDNPRSEVPAAIRAEVVAGARAVSATDRPAGAEAISEIGDRAEAITAAIGWAQAGDIVLIAGK
;
A
#
# COMPACT_ATOMS: atom_id res chain seq x y z
N ASP A 1 25.51 8.48 -11.18
CA ASP A 1 24.07 8.56 -10.93
C ASP A 1 23.57 7.23 -10.37
N LEU A 2 22.64 7.28 -9.39
CA LEU A 2 21.96 6.13 -8.81
C LEU A 2 20.53 6.10 -9.31
N SER A 3 20.14 5.02 -9.99
CA SER A 3 18.76 4.71 -10.36
C SER A 3 18.22 3.63 -9.44
N VAL A 4 16.95 3.71 -9.05
CA VAL A 4 16.28 2.72 -8.19
C VAL A 4 14.96 2.37 -8.83
N SER A 5 14.69 1.09 -9.04
CA SER A 5 13.44 0.58 -9.64
C SER A 5 12.24 0.70 -8.69
N LEU A 6 12.47 0.67 -7.38
CA LEU A 6 11.43 0.80 -6.36
C LEU A 6 11.04 2.28 -6.20
N PRO A 7 9.77 2.67 -6.42
CA PRO A 7 9.33 4.04 -6.28
C PRO A 7 9.33 4.51 -4.82
N GLY A 8 9.37 5.84 -4.62
CA GLY A 8 9.28 6.47 -3.31
C GLY A 8 10.62 6.92 -2.74
N ARG A 9 10.62 8.14 -2.15
CA ARG A 9 11.84 8.78 -1.59
C ARG A 9 12.53 7.94 -0.53
N TYR A 10 11.77 7.16 0.25
CA TYR A 10 12.31 6.25 1.26
C TYR A 10 13.11 5.10 0.63
N ASN A 11 12.77 4.63 -0.57
CA ASN A 11 13.55 3.61 -1.26
C ASN A 11 14.86 4.17 -1.82
N VAL A 12 14.89 5.43 -2.20
CA VAL A 12 16.15 6.12 -2.54
C VAL A 12 17.06 6.18 -1.32
N ALA A 13 16.54 6.52 -0.14
CA ALA A 13 17.33 6.52 1.10
C ALA A 13 17.84 5.12 1.47
N ASN A 14 16.98 4.09 1.32
CA ASN A 14 17.36 2.70 1.56
C ASN A 14 18.46 2.23 0.59
N ALA A 15 18.36 2.57 -0.68
CA ALA A 15 19.36 2.23 -1.69
C ALA A 15 20.71 2.93 -1.42
N LEU A 16 20.68 4.22 -1.06
CA LEU A 16 21.89 4.95 -0.68
C LEU A 16 22.58 4.32 0.54
N LEU A 17 21.80 3.94 1.56
CA LEU A 17 22.34 3.25 2.72
C LEU A 17 22.95 1.89 2.35
N ALA A 18 22.24 1.11 1.51
CA ALA A 18 22.74 -0.19 1.06
C ALA A 18 24.06 -0.06 0.28
N VAL A 19 24.15 0.92 -0.62
CA VAL A 19 25.41 1.21 -1.35
C VAL A 19 26.52 1.63 -0.40
N ALA A 20 26.23 2.51 0.58
CA ALA A 20 27.22 2.95 1.56
C ALA A 20 27.75 1.78 2.39
N VAL A 21 26.87 0.93 2.91
CA VAL A 21 27.26 -0.27 3.69
C VAL A 21 28.09 -1.24 2.84
N ALA A 22 27.64 -1.54 1.62
CA ALA A 22 28.37 -2.44 0.72
C ALA A 22 29.77 -1.91 0.40
N THR A 23 29.89 -0.61 0.12
CA THR A 23 31.18 0.03 -0.18
C THR A 23 32.11 0.01 1.03
N THR A 24 31.59 0.25 2.23
CA THR A 24 32.37 0.14 3.48
C THR A 24 32.85 -1.28 3.73
N ALA A 25 32.07 -2.28 3.29
CA ALA A 25 32.46 -3.70 3.36
C ALA A 25 33.43 -4.15 2.23
N GLY A 26 33.87 -3.22 1.39
CA GLY A 26 34.89 -3.49 0.34
C GLY A 26 34.31 -3.83 -1.04
N VAL A 27 32.98 -3.72 -1.25
CA VAL A 27 32.39 -3.87 -2.58
C VAL A 27 32.65 -2.61 -3.40
N GLY A 28 33.06 -2.75 -4.64
CA GLY A 28 33.25 -1.60 -5.54
C GLY A 28 31.98 -0.78 -5.69
N THR A 29 32.06 0.55 -5.61
CA THR A 29 30.91 1.46 -5.64
C THR A 29 30.06 1.26 -6.89
N SER A 30 30.65 1.09 -8.07
CA SER A 30 29.92 0.85 -9.33
C SER A 30 29.12 -0.46 -9.28
N THR A 31 29.71 -1.51 -8.71
CA THR A 31 29.03 -2.81 -8.51
C THR A 31 27.84 -2.69 -7.55
N ALA A 32 28.05 -1.99 -6.43
CA ALA A 32 26.98 -1.76 -5.46
C ALA A 32 25.82 -0.94 -6.05
N ILE A 33 26.11 0.11 -6.83
CA ILE A 33 25.10 0.91 -7.54
C ILE A 33 24.33 0.06 -8.56
N ALA A 34 25.03 -0.73 -9.37
CA ALA A 34 24.37 -1.58 -10.36
C ALA A 34 23.47 -2.63 -9.69
N ALA A 35 23.91 -3.20 -8.57
CA ALA A 35 23.13 -4.20 -7.84
C ALA A 35 21.81 -3.67 -7.25
N VAL A 36 21.75 -2.41 -6.81
CA VAL A 36 20.50 -1.83 -6.25
C VAL A 36 19.55 -1.30 -7.32
N ALA A 37 20.01 -1.14 -8.57
CA ALA A 37 19.18 -0.59 -9.66
C ALA A 37 17.97 -1.50 -9.99
N ASP A 38 18.18 -2.82 -9.97
CA ASP A 38 17.17 -3.82 -10.35
C ASP A 38 16.61 -4.60 -9.14
N VAL A 39 16.77 -4.07 -7.92
CA VAL A 39 16.25 -4.75 -6.73
C VAL A 39 14.74 -4.79 -6.76
N SER A 40 14.19 -5.99 -6.70
CA SER A 40 12.78 -6.25 -6.48
C SER A 40 12.62 -7.03 -5.17
N VAL A 41 11.78 -6.54 -4.28
CA VAL A 41 11.47 -7.20 -3.01
C VAL A 41 10.00 -7.60 -3.02
N PRO A 42 9.67 -8.91 -2.94
CA PRO A 42 8.28 -9.36 -2.89
C PRO A 42 7.51 -8.65 -1.78
N GLY A 43 6.32 -8.11 -2.12
CA GLY A 43 5.48 -7.38 -1.18
C GLY A 43 6.00 -5.98 -0.79
N ARG A 44 6.94 -5.39 -1.53
CA ARG A 44 7.41 -4.02 -1.33
C ARG A 44 7.24 -3.22 -2.61
N LEU A 45 6.14 -2.49 -2.74
CA LEU A 45 5.72 -1.84 -3.98
C LEU A 45 5.84 -2.78 -5.20
N GLN A 46 5.60 -4.06 -4.96
CA GLN A 46 5.68 -5.10 -5.98
C GLN A 46 4.60 -4.88 -7.02
N ARG A 47 5.00 -4.63 -8.24
CA ARG A 47 4.09 -4.53 -9.39
C ARG A 47 3.65 -5.92 -9.81
N ILE A 48 2.35 -6.07 -10.06
CA ILE A 48 1.75 -7.27 -10.64
C ILE A 48 1.26 -6.91 -12.04
N ASP A 49 1.87 -7.49 -13.04
CA ASP A 49 1.51 -7.32 -14.44
C ASP A 49 0.97 -8.66 -14.99
N ARG A 50 -0.22 -8.63 -15.55
CA ARG A 50 -0.90 -9.74 -16.23
C ARG A 50 -1.51 -9.28 -17.56
N GLY A 51 -1.04 -8.15 -18.11
CA GLY A 51 -1.52 -7.56 -19.34
C GLY A 51 -2.71 -6.61 -19.16
N GLN A 52 -3.05 -6.23 -17.92
CA GLN A 52 -4.06 -5.21 -17.63
C GLN A 52 -3.51 -3.80 -17.94
N ASP A 53 -4.39 -2.86 -18.25
CA ASP A 53 -4.08 -1.46 -18.59
C ASP A 53 -4.10 -0.51 -17.37
N PHE A 54 -4.11 -1.04 -16.17
CA PHE A 54 -4.00 -0.35 -14.89
C PHE A 54 -2.89 -0.97 -14.03
N LEU A 55 -2.40 -0.23 -13.04
CA LEU A 55 -1.32 -0.69 -12.17
C LEU A 55 -1.87 -1.44 -10.96
N VAL A 56 -1.37 -2.65 -10.71
CA VAL A 56 -1.60 -3.38 -9.45
C VAL A 56 -0.31 -3.44 -8.66
N VAL A 57 -0.39 -3.05 -7.38
CA VAL A 57 0.77 -3.00 -6.47
C VAL A 57 0.46 -3.74 -5.19
N VAL A 58 1.38 -4.60 -4.76
CA VAL A 58 1.34 -5.26 -3.45
C VAL A 58 2.39 -4.65 -2.54
N ASP A 59 1.98 -4.21 -1.34
CA ASP A 59 2.90 -3.63 -0.36
C ASP A 59 2.66 -4.13 1.05
N TYR A 60 3.72 -4.21 1.82
CA TYR A 60 3.71 -4.65 3.23
C TYR A 60 3.16 -3.59 4.20
N ALA A 61 2.78 -2.42 3.75
CA ALA A 61 2.30 -1.32 4.59
C ALA A 61 1.20 -1.80 5.56
N HIS A 62 1.53 -1.87 6.85
CA HIS A 62 0.68 -2.36 7.93
C HIS A 62 0.65 -1.41 9.14
N LYS A 63 1.14 -0.19 8.96
CA LYS A 63 1.10 0.92 9.94
C LYS A 63 0.48 2.14 9.27
N PRO A 64 -0.24 3.00 9.99
CA PRO A 64 -0.90 4.17 9.41
C PRO A 64 0.01 5.04 8.54
N ALA A 65 1.18 5.42 9.07
CA ALA A 65 2.14 6.23 8.32
C ALA A 65 2.67 5.55 7.05
N ALA A 66 2.83 4.22 7.08
CA ALA A 66 3.27 3.46 5.90
C ALA A 66 2.16 3.40 4.84
N VAL A 67 0.89 3.17 5.25
CA VAL A 67 -0.27 3.18 4.34
C VAL A 67 -0.38 4.54 3.66
N HIS A 68 -0.29 5.63 4.42
CA HIS A 68 -0.29 6.99 3.88
C HIS A 68 0.84 7.20 2.86
N ALA A 69 2.09 6.89 3.24
CA ALA A 69 3.25 7.13 2.39
C ALA A 69 3.21 6.34 1.06
N VAL A 70 2.68 5.11 1.09
CA VAL A 70 2.52 4.31 -0.12
C VAL A 70 1.41 4.89 -1.01
N ILE A 71 0.26 5.26 -0.44
CA ILE A 71 -0.84 5.88 -1.20
C ILE A 71 -0.37 7.19 -1.84
N ASP A 72 0.30 8.06 -1.09
CA ASP A 72 0.86 9.33 -1.62
C ASP A 72 1.82 9.08 -2.78
N THR A 73 2.71 8.10 -2.62
CA THR A 73 3.67 7.73 -3.67
C THR A 73 2.96 7.28 -4.94
N LEU A 74 1.90 6.47 -4.80
CA LEU A 74 1.13 5.96 -5.92
C LEU A 74 0.24 7.04 -6.53
N ARG A 75 -0.37 7.89 -5.69
CA ARG A 75 -1.18 9.03 -6.15
C ARG A 75 -0.38 9.97 -7.05
N GLY A 76 0.87 10.23 -6.72
CA GLY A 76 1.77 11.05 -7.55
C GLY A 76 2.13 10.44 -8.91
N GLN A 77 1.83 9.15 -9.13
CA GLN A 77 2.07 8.43 -10.37
C GLN A 77 0.78 8.05 -11.12
N ALA A 78 -0.39 8.16 -10.45
CA ALA A 78 -1.66 7.78 -11.04
C ALA A 78 -2.10 8.79 -12.11
N ALA A 79 -2.43 8.32 -13.30
CA ALA A 79 -3.15 9.11 -14.29
C ALA A 79 -4.66 9.13 -13.99
N GLY A 80 -5.17 8.11 -13.31
CA GLY A 80 -6.54 7.93 -12.90
C GLY A 80 -6.71 7.91 -11.38
N ARG A 81 -7.56 6.99 -10.91
CA ARG A 81 -7.97 6.86 -9.51
C ARG A 81 -7.10 5.84 -8.76
N VAL A 82 -7.14 5.85 -7.44
CA VAL A 82 -6.44 4.90 -6.58
C VAL A 82 -7.44 4.13 -5.73
N ALA A 83 -7.43 2.80 -5.86
CA ALA A 83 -8.12 1.89 -4.95
C ALA A 83 -7.13 1.33 -3.92
N VAL A 84 -7.59 1.11 -2.68
CA VAL A 84 -6.82 0.43 -1.65
C VAL A 84 -7.62 -0.70 -1.03
N VAL A 85 -7.01 -1.89 -0.98
CA VAL A 85 -7.46 -3.03 -0.18
C VAL A 85 -6.60 -3.07 1.07
N VAL A 86 -7.21 -2.91 2.25
CA VAL A 86 -6.50 -2.78 3.53
C VAL A 86 -7.15 -3.62 4.61
N GLY A 87 -6.33 -4.24 5.46
CA GLY A 87 -6.76 -4.96 6.64
C GLY A 87 -5.83 -4.69 7.83
N ALA A 88 -6.19 -5.20 8.99
CA ALA A 88 -5.36 -5.13 10.19
C ALA A 88 -5.27 -6.49 10.87
N GLY A 89 -4.12 -6.79 11.48
CA GLY A 89 -3.92 -8.03 12.22
C GLY A 89 -4.48 -7.96 13.64
N GLY A 90 -4.95 -9.12 14.13
CA GLY A 90 -5.34 -9.34 15.51
C GLY A 90 -4.14 -9.51 16.45
N ASP A 91 -4.37 -9.50 17.78
CA ASP A 91 -3.38 -9.63 18.85
C ASP A 91 -2.18 -8.67 18.68
N ARG A 92 -2.46 -7.46 18.25
CA ARG A 92 -1.50 -6.37 18.02
C ARG A 92 -2.11 -5.05 18.53
N ASP A 93 -1.38 -3.96 18.32
CA ASP A 93 -1.83 -2.61 18.63
C ASP A 93 -3.20 -2.33 17.97
N THR A 94 -4.25 -2.26 18.78
CA THR A 94 -5.62 -1.99 18.31
C THR A 94 -5.81 -0.52 17.96
N GLY A 95 -5.09 0.38 18.64
CA GLY A 95 -5.17 1.83 18.40
C GLY A 95 -4.79 2.25 16.98
N LYS A 96 -4.00 1.45 16.28
CA LYS A 96 -3.66 1.72 14.88
C LYS A 96 -4.79 1.44 13.88
N ARG A 97 -5.79 0.61 14.23
CA ARG A 97 -6.83 0.14 13.32
C ARG A 97 -7.67 1.28 12.72
N PRO A 98 -8.28 2.16 13.54
CA PRO A 98 -9.00 3.31 12.98
C PRO A 98 -8.08 4.25 12.20
N LEU A 99 -6.83 4.46 12.66
CA LEU A 99 -5.88 5.30 11.95
C LEU A 99 -5.49 4.73 10.57
N MET A 100 -5.44 3.41 10.41
CA MET A 100 -5.21 2.78 9.10
C MET A 100 -6.38 3.05 8.14
N GLY A 101 -7.61 2.94 8.64
CA GLY A 101 -8.81 3.29 7.89
C GLY A 101 -8.84 4.77 7.49
N GLU A 102 -8.51 5.65 8.42
CA GLU A 102 -8.41 7.09 8.18
C GLU A 102 -7.40 7.40 7.06
N MET A 103 -6.18 6.88 7.15
CA MET A 103 -5.13 7.13 6.15
C MET A 103 -5.54 6.59 4.76
N ALA A 104 -6.18 5.43 4.71
CA ALA A 104 -6.72 4.90 3.46
C ALA A 104 -7.77 5.83 2.86
N ALA A 105 -8.73 6.31 3.66
CA ALA A 105 -9.83 7.14 3.18
C ALA A 105 -9.41 8.55 2.76
N ARG A 106 -8.36 9.11 3.38
CA ARG A 106 -7.82 10.42 2.99
C ARG A 106 -7.12 10.40 1.63
N GLY A 107 -6.56 9.25 1.22
CA GLY A 107 -5.72 9.18 0.02
C GLY A 107 -6.30 8.39 -1.14
N ALA A 108 -7.29 7.51 -0.92
CA ALA A 108 -7.82 6.63 -1.96
C ALA A 108 -9.25 6.99 -2.37
N ASP A 109 -9.55 6.77 -3.67
CA ASP A 109 -10.88 6.97 -4.24
C ASP A 109 -11.81 5.80 -3.88
N LEU A 110 -11.28 4.57 -3.83
CA LEU A 110 -11.97 3.39 -3.33
C LEU A 110 -11.21 2.79 -2.14
N VAL A 111 -11.90 2.53 -1.05
CA VAL A 111 -11.36 1.81 0.11
C VAL A 111 -12.16 0.55 0.35
N ILE A 112 -11.50 -0.61 0.30
CA ILE A 112 -12.07 -1.91 0.67
C ILE A 112 -11.36 -2.42 1.91
N VAL A 113 -12.08 -2.52 3.02
CA VAL A 113 -11.59 -3.10 4.27
C VAL A 113 -11.84 -4.60 4.25
N THR A 114 -10.78 -5.38 4.51
CA THR A 114 -10.82 -6.85 4.43
C THR A 114 -10.10 -7.49 5.61
N ASP A 115 -10.19 -8.83 5.71
CA ASP A 115 -9.42 -9.58 6.69
C ASP A 115 -7.92 -9.56 6.36
N ASP A 116 -7.13 -9.50 7.41
CA ASP A 116 -5.71 -9.82 7.41
C ASP A 116 -5.54 -11.04 8.34
N ASN A 117 -4.48 -11.16 9.10
CA ASN A 117 -4.28 -12.24 10.05
C ASN A 117 -5.01 -11.94 11.39
N PRO A 118 -6.20 -12.49 11.64
CA PRO A 118 -6.99 -12.16 12.83
C PRO A 118 -6.45 -12.79 14.11
N ARG A 119 -5.61 -13.81 14.02
CA ARG A 119 -5.11 -14.60 15.16
C ARG A 119 -6.26 -15.09 16.05
N SER A 120 -6.30 -14.68 17.33
CA SER A 120 -7.34 -15.11 18.27
C SER A 120 -8.59 -14.20 18.28
N GLU A 121 -8.54 -13.06 17.58
CA GLU A 121 -9.63 -12.11 17.56
C GLU A 121 -10.68 -12.44 16.49
N VAL A 122 -11.90 -11.93 16.69
CA VAL A 122 -12.99 -12.04 15.71
C VAL A 122 -12.70 -11.11 14.53
N PRO A 123 -12.55 -11.64 13.28
CA PRO A 123 -12.17 -10.82 12.13
C PRO A 123 -13.10 -9.62 11.88
N ALA A 124 -14.40 -9.83 12.03
CA ALA A 124 -15.39 -8.77 11.84
C ALA A 124 -15.22 -7.61 12.83
N ALA A 125 -14.79 -7.87 14.07
CA ALA A 125 -14.51 -6.82 15.04
C ALA A 125 -13.30 -5.96 14.62
N ILE A 126 -12.26 -6.61 14.11
CA ILE A 126 -11.07 -5.89 13.59
C ILE A 126 -11.45 -5.00 12.41
N ARG A 127 -12.22 -5.53 11.44
CA ARG A 127 -12.68 -4.76 10.29
C ARG A 127 -13.53 -3.58 10.70
N ALA A 128 -14.45 -3.77 11.66
CA ALA A 128 -15.32 -2.71 12.14
C ALA A 128 -14.54 -1.50 12.66
N GLU A 129 -13.42 -1.71 13.37
CA GLU A 129 -12.56 -0.63 13.86
C GLU A 129 -11.88 0.13 12.71
N VAL A 130 -11.39 -0.57 11.69
CA VAL A 130 -10.79 0.05 10.49
C VAL A 130 -11.84 0.83 9.70
N VAL A 131 -13.03 0.24 9.50
CA VAL A 131 -14.17 0.89 8.81
C VAL A 131 -14.60 2.15 9.56
N ALA A 132 -14.67 2.09 10.90
CA ALA A 132 -15.04 3.25 11.71
C ALA A 132 -14.07 4.42 11.49
N GLY A 133 -12.77 4.17 11.47
CA GLY A 133 -11.77 5.18 11.19
C GLY A 133 -11.89 5.75 9.77
N ALA A 134 -12.11 4.89 8.77
CA ALA A 134 -12.29 5.34 7.39
C ALA A 134 -13.55 6.21 7.22
N ARG A 135 -14.67 5.83 7.84
CA ARG A 135 -15.94 6.58 7.79
C ARG A 135 -15.93 7.87 8.59
N ALA A 136 -15.02 8.02 9.54
CA ALA A 136 -14.86 9.26 10.31
C ALA A 136 -14.23 10.39 9.49
N VAL A 137 -13.59 10.09 8.35
CA VAL A 137 -13.03 11.10 7.45
C VAL A 137 -14.17 11.83 6.73
N SER A 138 -14.18 13.17 6.84
CA SER A 138 -15.19 13.98 6.18
C SER A 138 -15.09 13.88 4.64
N ALA A 139 -16.21 14.08 3.95
CA ALA A 139 -16.23 14.05 2.48
C ALA A 139 -15.27 15.09 1.86
N THR A 140 -15.04 16.21 2.55
CA THR A 140 -14.12 17.25 2.10
C THR A 140 -12.64 16.89 2.24
N ASP A 141 -12.34 15.91 3.11
CA ASP A 141 -10.98 15.45 3.37
C ASP A 141 -10.62 14.19 2.57
N ARG A 142 -11.55 13.70 1.75
CA ARG A 142 -11.37 12.57 0.84
C ARG A 142 -11.14 13.07 -0.59
N PRO A 143 -10.56 12.27 -1.48
CA PRO A 143 -10.47 12.60 -2.91
C PRO A 143 -11.87 12.94 -3.48
N ALA A 144 -11.93 13.92 -4.37
CA ALA A 144 -13.19 14.32 -5.01
C ALA A 144 -13.79 13.15 -5.80
N GLY A 145 -15.06 12.82 -5.53
CA GLY A 145 -15.74 11.68 -6.16
C GLY A 145 -15.39 10.31 -5.56
N ALA A 146 -14.72 10.28 -4.39
CA ALA A 146 -14.39 9.02 -3.74
C ALA A 146 -15.64 8.19 -3.43
N GLU A 147 -15.53 6.88 -3.67
CA GLU A 147 -16.57 5.87 -3.43
C GLU A 147 -16.88 5.71 -1.93
N ALA A 148 -18.01 5.11 -1.62
CA ALA A 148 -18.31 4.69 -0.25
C ALA A 148 -17.28 3.67 0.24
N ILE A 149 -17.03 3.68 1.58
CA ILE A 149 -16.15 2.68 2.20
C ILE A 149 -16.83 1.32 2.16
N SER A 150 -16.18 0.34 1.53
CA SER A 150 -16.66 -1.03 1.40
C SER A 150 -16.00 -1.94 2.43
N GLU A 151 -16.75 -2.96 2.88
CA GLU A 151 -16.27 -4.02 3.75
C GLU A 151 -16.50 -5.37 3.08
N ILE A 152 -15.43 -6.11 2.81
CA ILE A 152 -15.48 -7.46 2.23
C ILE A 152 -14.53 -8.34 3.04
N GLY A 153 -15.06 -9.28 3.83
CA GLY A 153 -14.25 -10.10 4.74
C GLY A 153 -13.25 -10.98 4.01
N ASP A 154 -13.68 -11.72 3.01
CA ASP A 154 -12.78 -12.54 2.20
C ASP A 154 -11.81 -11.66 1.41
N ARG A 155 -10.52 -11.89 1.64
CA ARG A 155 -9.47 -11.07 1.03
C ARG A 155 -9.35 -11.29 -0.48
N ALA A 156 -9.62 -12.49 -0.97
CA ALA A 156 -9.57 -12.77 -2.40
C ALA A 156 -10.75 -12.08 -3.12
N GLU A 157 -11.94 -12.10 -2.52
CA GLU A 157 -13.10 -11.35 -3.01
C GLU A 157 -12.85 -9.85 -2.98
N ALA A 158 -12.25 -9.32 -1.91
CA ALA A 158 -11.90 -7.90 -1.79
C ALA A 158 -10.93 -7.46 -2.89
N ILE A 159 -9.90 -8.27 -3.17
CA ILE A 159 -8.93 -8.01 -4.25
C ILE A 159 -9.62 -8.07 -5.61
N THR A 160 -10.48 -9.08 -5.82
CA THR A 160 -11.23 -9.25 -7.08
C THR A 160 -12.15 -8.05 -7.32
N ALA A 161 -12.83 -7.55 -6.27
CA ALA A 161 -13.68 -6.38 -6.37
C ALA A 161 -12.88 -5.12 -6.74
N ALA A 162 -11.71 -4.91 -6.12
CA ALA A 162 -10.83 -3.78 -6.45
C ALA A 162 -10.31 -3.84 -7.89
N ILE A 163 -9.93 -5.03 -8.36
CA ILE A 163 -9.47 -5.24 -9.75
C ILE A 163 -10.62 -5.00 -10.73
N GLY A 164 -11.84 -5.48 -10.43
CA GLY A 164 -13.01 -5.28 -11.27
C GLY A 164 -13.50 -3.83 -11.34
N TRP A 165 -13.18 -3.01 -10.34
CA TRP A 165 -13.47 -1.59 -10.32
C TRP A 165 -12.50 -0.76 -11.17
N ALA A 166 -11.24 -1.20 -11.29
CA ALA A 166 -10.18 -0.44 -11.94
C ALA A 166 -10.39 -0.30 -13.45
N GLN A 167 -10.02 0.85 -13.98
CA GLN A 167 -10.01 1.19 -15.40
C GLN A 167 -8.60 1.58 -15.85
N ALA A 168 -8.40 1.77 -17.14
CA ALA A 168 -7.13 2.20 -17.70
C ALA A 168 -6.58 3.44 -16.99
N GLY A 169 -5.32 3.38 -16.54
CA GLY A 169 -4.65 4.45 -15.80
C GLY A 169 -4.92 4.49 -14.31
N ASP A 170 -5.83 3.66 -13.77
CA ASP A 170 -6.06 3.53 -12.32
C ASP A 170 -4.93 2.74 -11.64
N ILE A 171 -4.87 2.82 -10.31
CA ILE A 171 -3.95 2.05 -9.48
C ILE A 171 -4.73 1.30 -8.41
N VAL A 172 -4.44 0.00 -8.24
CA VAL A 172 -4.94 -0.84 -7.16
C VAL A 172 -3.80 -1.17 -6.21
N LEU A 173 -3.87 -0.70 -4.96
CA LEU A 173 -2.95 -1.03 -3.89
C LEU A 173 -3.53 -2.14 -3.01
N ILE A 174 -2.79 -3.24 -2.86
CA ILE A 174 -3.07 -4.31 -1.91
C ILE A 174 -2.09 -4.16 -0.75
N ALA A 175 -2.55 -3.58 0.37
CA ALA A 175 -1.74 -3.27 1.53
C ALA A 175 -1.82 -4.35 2.62
N GLY A 176 -0.78 -4.45 3.46
CA GLY A 176 -0.75 -5.35 4.61
C GLY A 176 -0.38 -6.79 4.26
N LYS A 177 0.44 -6.99 3.25
CA LYS A 177 0.90 -8.32 2.85
C LYS A 177 2.00 -8.81 3.80
#